data_39da7236e192ef281a2c1cf61dec72e4
#
_entry.id   39da7236e192ef281a2c1cf61dec72e4
#
_cell.length_a   1.000
_cell.length_b   1.000
_cell.length_c   1.000
_cell.angle_alpha   90.00
_cell.angle_beta   90.00
_cell.angle_gamma   90.00
#
_symmetry.space_group_name_H-M   'P 1'
#
loop_
_entity.id
_entity.type
_entity.pdbx_description
1 polymer ?
#
loop_
_entity_poly.entity_id
_entity_poly.type
_entity_poly.pdbx_seq_one_letter_code
_entity_poly.pdbx_strand_id
1 'polypeptide(L)'
;MSVAVSVFDIFKVGIGPSSSHTVGPMRAARIFVTDLAQSPVWPEVTRVRAELFGSLGATGHGHGSEAAVLLGLEGEDPATVDTDQTPARAASIANDGRITLDAVHGGREISFDVTTDLVLHRNRSLPFHPNGMTFTAWSGQEVVVERTFYSIGGGFVVEHGEDEHPAIVRDSAPVPYPFKTGKELLEQCSDYRMSIPEVAMANEMTLRAEEEIRGQLLDIWAVMHACVERGCSRAGVLPGGLHVRRRAMKMHHDLVTRERITPGKPEPFGSVDWLTVWALAVNEENAAGGRIVTAPTNGAAGIIPSCLHFAVKFLSPGSDIDSGTPGVDTGDDDLIVNYLLAAGAVGEIYQQSASISGAEVGCQGEVGVACSMAAAGLAQVMGGTPTQVCNAAEIGLEHHLGLTCDPVGGLVQIPCIERNALGAIKAVTAARLAMAGDGSQIVSLDQVMKTMMAVSYTHLTLPTKRIV
;
A
#
# COMPACT_ATOMS: atom_id res chain seq x y z
N MET A 1 1.96 -25.69 -9.22
CA MET A 1 2.78 -24.68 -9.91
C MET A 1 2.67 -23.41 -9.09
N SER A 2 3.76 -22.71 -8.81
CA SER A 2 3.70 -21.48 -8.02
C SER A 2 3.10 -20.37 -8.88
N VAL A 3 2.10 -19.70 -8.36
CA VAL A 3 1.49 -18.52 -8.99
C VAL A 3 2.49 -17.38 -8.86
N ALA A 4 2.93 -16.78 -9.96
CA ALA A 4 3.75 -15.58 -9.92
C ALA A 4 2.93 -14.40 -9.39
N VAL A 5 3.54 -13.60 -8.53
CA VAL A 5 3.00 -12.31 -8.08
C VAL A 5 3.39 -11.28 -9.13
N SER A 6 2.50 -10.40 -9.52
CA SER A 6 2.79 -9.30 -10.45
C SER A 6 3.30 -8.08 -9.69
N VAL A 7 4.16 -7.27 -10.32
CA VAL A 7 4.56 -5.94 -9.80
C VAL A 7 3.33 -5.06 -9.52
N PHE A 8 2.27 -5.23 -10.29
CA PHE A 8 0.99 -4.53 -10.11
C PHE A 8 0.16 -5.06 -8.93
N ASP A 9 0.55 -6.21 -8.36
CA ASP A 9 0.02 -6.68 -7.09
C ASP A 9 0.70 -6.01 -5.89
N ILE A 10 1.93 -5.55 -6.08
CA ILE A 10 2.72 -4.83 -5.06
C ILE A 10 2.36 -3.35 -5.03
N PHE A 11 2.18 -2.73 -6.21
CA PHE A 11 1.83 -1.33 -6.37
C PHE A 11 0.38 -1.19 -6.79
N LYS A 12 -0.49 -0.85 -5.86
CA LYS A 12 -1.93 -0.70 -6.11
C LYS A 12 -2.42 0.70 -5.78
N VAL A 13 -3.07 1.33 -6.73
CA VAL A 13 -3.78 2.59 -6.48
C VAL A 13 -4.96 2.32 -5.54
N GLY A 14 -5.12 3.16 -4.54
CA GLY A 14 -6.18 3.06 -3.55
C GLY A 14 -6.34 4.35 -2.74
N ILE A 15 -7.02 4.22 -1.61
CA ILE A 15 -7.26 5.32 -0.67
C ILE A 15 -6.75 4.98 0.73
N GLY A 16 -6.38 6.02 1.48
CA GLY A 16 -6.02 5.87 2.88
C GLY A 16 -7.22 5.57 3.80
N PRO A 17 -6.95 5.29 5.08
CA PRO A 17 -5.60 5.20 5.66
C PRO A 17 -4.96 3.80 5.65
N SER A 18 -5.71 2.72 5.34
CA SER A 18 -5.23 1.34 5.52
C SER A 18 -5.56 0.43 4.34
N SER A 19 -4.59 -0.35 3.86
CA SER A 19 -4.84 -1.34 2.81
C SER A 19 -5.78 -2.46 3.27
N SER A 20 -5.63 -2.94 4.50
CA SER A 20 -6.46 -4.03 5.04
C SER A 20 -7.78 -3.58 5.63
N HIS A 21 -7.86 -2.35 6.17
CA HIS A 21 -9.05 -1.86 6.89
C HIS A 21 -9.88 -0.84 6.09
N THR A 22 -9.36 -0.31 4.98
CA THR A 22 -10.06 0.63 4.09
C THR A 22 -10.22 0.04 2.70
N VAL A 23 -9.10 -0.20 1.99
CA VAL A 23 -9.13 -0.67 0.59
C VAL A 23 -9.78 -2.05 0.49
N GLY A 24 -9.41 -3.01 1.35
CA GLY A 24 -9.98 -4.36 1.38
C GLY A 24 -11.49 -4.36 1.60
N PRO A 25 -12.00 -3.75 2.68
CA PRO A 25 -13.45 -3.64 2.92
C PRO A 25 -14.23 -2.96 1.80
N MET A 26 -13.68 -1.89 1.20
CA MET A 26 -14.31 -1.22 0.07
C MET A 26 -14.43 -2.13 -1.15
N ARG A 27 -13.35 -2.87 -1.48
CA ARG A 27 -13.36 -3.86 -2.57
C ARG A 27 -14.34 -5.00 -2.31
N ALA A 28 -14.36 -5.55 -1.09
CA ALA A 28 -15.29 -6.62 -0.73
C ALA A 28 -16.75 -6.18 -0.88
N ALA A 29 -17.08 -5.00 -0.37
CA ALA A 29 -18.42 -4.43 -0.49
C ALA A 29 -18.81 -4.19 -1.95
N ARG A 30 -17.87 -3.69 -2.77
CA ARG A 30 -18.08 -3.51 -4.21
C ARG A 30 -18.30 -4.85 -4.93
N ILE A 31 -17.46 -5.85 -4.68
CA ILE A 31 -17.64 -7.21 -5.25
C ILE A 31 -19.03 -7.73 -4.91
N PHE A 32 -19.41 -7.67 -3.62
CA PHE A 32 -20.71 -8.10 -3.16
C PHE A 32 -21.85 -7.41 -3.89
N VAL A 33 -21.86 -6.08 -3.97
CA VAL A 33 -22.96 -5.32 -4.56
C VAL A 33 -23.02 -5.47 -6.08
N THR A 34 -21.86 -5.54 -6.75
CA THR A 34 -21.81 -5.72 -8.21
C THR A 34 -22.35 -7.10 -8.62
N ASP A 35 -22.00 -8.16 -7.90
CA ASP A 35 -22.51 -9.50 -8.16
C ASP A 35 -24.00 -9.61 -7.79
N LEU A 36 -24.40 -8.96 -6.70
CA LEU A 36 -25.81 -8.89 -6.29
C LEU A 36 -26.65 -8.18 -7.35
N ALA A 37 -26.15 -7.09 -7.94
CA ALA A 37 -26.84 -6.33 -8.99
C ALA A 37 -27.03 -7.14 -10.28
N GLN A 38 -26.16 -8.11 -10.54
CA GLN A 38 -26.26 -9.03 -11.68
C GLN A 38 -27.13 -10.26 -11.40
N SER A 39 -27.55 -10.45 -10.15
CA SER A 39 -28.31 -11.62 -9.73
C SER A 39 -29.80 -11.48 -10.02
N PRO A 40 -30.54 -12.61 -10.24
CA PRO A 40 -32.00 -12.58 -10.43
C PRO A 40 -32.76 -11.99 -9.23
N VAL A 41 -32.19 -12.04 -8.02
CA VAL A 41 -32.85 -11.53 -6.80
C VAL A 41 -32.72 -10.02 -6.62
N TRP A 42 -31.92 -9.33 -7.44
CA TRP A 42 -31.70 -7.88 -7.33
C TRP A 42 -32.99 -7.04 -7.22
N PRO A 43 -34.05 -7.27 -8.03
CA PRO A 43 -35.30 -6.49 -7.92
C PRO A 43 -36.03 -6.65 -6.58
N GLU A 44 -35.74 -7.74 -5.84
CA GLU A 44 -36.43 -8.10 -4.60
C GLU A 44 -35.67 -7.63 -3.36
N VAL A 45 -34.41 -7.18 -3.50
CA VAL A 45 -33.58 -6.74 -2.37
C VAL A 45 -34.21 -5.53 -1.67
N THR A 46 -34.50 -5.68 -0.39
CA THR A 46 -35.11 -4.62 0.44
C THR A 46 -34.16 -4.11 1.52
N ARG A 47 -33.15 -4.89 1.90
CA ARG A 47 -32.18 -4.56 2.94
C ARG A 47 -30.83 -5.20 2.65
N VAL A 48 -29.75 -4.51 3.02
CA VAL A 48 -28.38 -5.03 3.05
C VAL A 48 -27.77 -4.74 4.40
N ARG A 49 -26.97 -5.66 4.93
CA ARG A 49 -26.22 -5.50 6.16
C ARG A 49 -24.77 -5.90 5.95
N ALA A 50 -23.86 -5.13 6.51
CA ALA A 50 -22.44 -5.40 6.56
C ALA A 50 -22.00 -5.64 8.02
N GLU A 51 -21.29 -6.71 8.28
CA GLU A 51 -20.77 -7.07 9.59
C GLU A 51 -19.25 -7.22 9.52
N LEU A 52 -18.52 -6.46 10.35
CA LEU A 52 -17.07 -6.46 10.41
C LEU A 52 -16.61 -7.18 11.70
N PHE A 53 -15.63 -8.09 11.56
CA PHE A 53 -15.20 -8.97 12.64
C PHE A 53 -13.71 -8.81 12.95
N GLY A 54 -13.29 -9.27 14.13
CA GLY A 54 -11.91 -9.34 14.56
C GLY A 54 -11.24 -7.97 14.56
N SER A 55 -10.11 -7.82 13.89
CA SER A 55 -9.39 -6.54 13.81
C SER A 55 -10.19 -5.46 13.11
N LEU A 56 -10.93 -5.79 12.03
CA LEU A 56 -11.85 -4.85 11.36
C LEU A 56 -12.93 -4.33 12.31
N GLY A 57 -13.51 -5.21 13.13
CA GLY A 57 -14.53 -4.84 14.12
C GLY A 57 -13.96 -4.01 15.28
N ALA A 58 -12.73 -4.32 15.70
CA ALA A 58 -12.10 -3.68 16.85
C ALA A 58 -11.52 -2.29 16.53
N THR A 59 -10.89 -2.13 15.37
CA THR A 59 -10.13 -0.92 15.00
C THR A 59 -10.65 -0.22 13.75
N GLY A 60 -11.66 -0.76 13.08
CA GLY A 60 -12.17 -0.27 11.79
C GLY A 60 -12.63 1.19 11.83
N HIS A 61 -13.21 1.65 12.95
CA HIS A 61 -13.60 3.04 13.11
C HIS A 61 -12.43 4.01 12.93
N GLY A 62 -11.28 3.72 13.55
CA GLY A 62 -10.06 4.54 13.42
C GLY A 62 -9.40 4.46 12.04
N HIS A 63 -9.73 3.43 11.27
CA HIS A 63 -9.16 3.19 9.93
C HIS A 63 -10.14 3.49 8.79
N GLY A 64 -11.28 4.12 9.07
CA GLY A 64 -12.25 4.51 8.04
C GLY A 64 -12.97 3.34 7.35
N SER A 65 -13.03 2.15 7.99
CA SER A 65 -13.69 0.96 7.43
C SER A 65 -15.17 1.18 7.14
N GLU A 66 -15.85 1.95 7.99
CA GLU A 66 -17.28 2.25 7.85
C GLU A 66 -17.53 3.02 6.54
N ALA A 67 -16.84 4.13 6.32
CA ALA A 67 -16.96 4.89 5.08
C ALA A 67 -16.56 4.06 3.86
N ALA A 68 -15.52 3.25 3.96
CA ALA A 68 -15.06 2.39 2.89
C ALA A 68 -16.12 1.35 2.48
N VAL A 69 -16.79 0.71 3.45
CA VAL A 69 -17.89 -0.23 3.18
C VAL A 69 -19.07 0.47 2.53
N LEU A 70 -19.47 1.64 3.04
CA LEU A 70 -20.60 2.40 2.45
C LEU A 70 -20.33 2.75 0.99
N LEU A 71 -19.15 3.29 0.67
CA LEU A 71 -18.80 3.64 -0.70
C LEU A 71 -18.66 2.39 -1.59
N GLY A 72 -18.11 1.30 -1.06
CA GLY A 72 -18.05 0.03 -1.78
C GLY A 72 -19.45 -0.53 -2.12
N LEU A 73 -20.42 -0.41 -1.19
CA LEU A 73 -21.81 -0.76 -1.46
C LEU A 73 -22.48 0.16 -2.51
N GLU A 74 -22.04 1.41 -2.63
CA GLU A 74 -22.42 2.30 -3.73
C GLU A 74 -21.76 1.93 -5.08
N GLY A 75 -20.88 0.91 -5.12
CA GLY A 75 -20.19 0.44 -6.32
C GLY A 75 -18.85 1.13 -6.60
N GLU A 76 -18.40 2.00 -5.72
CA GLU A 76 -17.15 2.74 -5.91
C GLU A 76 -15.90 1.86 -5.83
N ASP A 77 -14.90 2.19 -6.65
CA ASP A 77 -13.59 1.54 -6.64
C ASP A 77 -12.58 2.39 -5.86
N PRO A 78 -11.79 1.80 -4.95
CA PRO A 78 -10.75 2.55 -4.23
C PRO A 78 -9.71 3.20 -5.15
N ALA A 79 -9.53 2.71 -6.38
CA ALA A 79 -8.59 3.31 -7.33
C ALA A 79 -9.14 4.56 -8.03
N THR A 80 -10.46 4.77 -8.08
CA THR A 80 -11.08 5.85 -8.87
C THR A 80 -12.00 6.77 -8.08
N VAL A 81 -12.45 6.38 -6.88
CA VAL A 81 -13.39 7.16 -6.05
C VAL A 81 -12.90 8.59 -5.81
N ASP A 82 -13.79 9.57 -5.84
CA ASP A 82 -13.46 10.95 -5.48
C ASP A 82 -13.24 11.08 -3.97
N THR A 83 -11.96 11.14 -3.57
CA THR A 83 -11.54 11.20 -2.16
C THR A 83 -11.95 12.49 -1.46
N ASP A 84 -12.22 13.58 -2.17
CA ASP A 84 -12.68 14.84 -1.58
C ASP A 84 -14.15 14.78 -1.18
N GLN A 85 -14.95 13.97 -1.87
CA GLN A 85 -16.37 13.78 -1.57
C GLN A 85 -16.64 12.65 -0.58
N THR A 86 -15.72 11.72 -0.39
CA THR A 86 -15.88 10.54 0.47
C THR A 86 -16.44 10.84 1.87
N PRO A 87 -15.90 11.82 2.65
CA PRO A 87 -16.43 12.09 3.99
C PRO A 87 -17.86 12.63 3.97
N ALA A 88 -18.18 13.49 3.01
CA ALA A 88 -19.52 14.09 2.89
C ALA A 88 -20.56 13.02 2.46
N ARG A 89 -20.21 12.13 1.53
CA ARG A 89 -21.10 11.04 1.08
C ARG A 89 -21.39 10.05 2.20
N ALA A 90 -20.36 9.60 2.93
CA ALA A 90 -20.56 8.70 4.07
C ALA A 90 -21.43 9.35 5.15
N ALA A 91 -21.25 10.65 5.43
CA ALA A 91 -22.08 11.40 6.35
C ALA A 91 -23.53 11.54 5.87
N SER A 92 -23.75 11.76 4.57
CA SER A 92 -25.10 11.84 3.99
C SER A 92 -25.86 10.51 4.16
N ILE A 93 -25.23 9.37 3.83
CA ILE A 93 -25.83 8.05 4.04
C ILE A 93 -26.24 7.86 5.52
N ALA A 94 -25.36 8.23 6.44
CA ALA A 94 -25.64 8.09 7.87
C ALA A 94 -26.77 9.00 8.35
N ASN A 95 -26.87 10.22 7.83
CA ASN A 95 -27.90 11.19 8.23
C ASN A 95 -29.26 10.93 7.58
N ASP A 96 -29.26 10.52 6.29
CA ASP A 96 -30.46 10.35 5.50
C ASP A 96 -31.12 8.97 5.74
N GLY A 97 -30.39 8.02 6.34
CA GLY A 97 -30.84 6.66 6.59
C GLY A 97 -31.13 5.88 5.30
N ARG A 98 -30.41 6.19 4.23
CA ARG A 98 -30.57 5.60 2.89
C ARG A 98 -29.23 5.43 2.20
N ILE A 99 -29.13 4.39 1.37
CA ILE A 99 -27.99 4.13 0.51
C ILE A 99 -28.49 3.74 -0.89
N THR A 100 -27.77 4.19 -1.92
CA THR A 100 -27.99 3.72 -3.28
C THR A 100 -26.99 2.61 -3.59
N LEU A 101 -27.43 1.36 -3.50
CA LEU A 101 -26.62 0.19 -3.85
C LEU A 101 -26.23 0.26 -5.33
N ASP A 102 -24.93 0.04 -5.64
CA ASP A 102 -24.38 0.08 -7.00
C ASP A 102 -24.73 1.36 -7.78
N ALA A 103 -24.67 2.51 -7.08
CA ALA A 103 -25.00 3.84 -7.64
C ALA A 103 -24.21 4.17 -8.91
N VAL A 104 -22.97 3.67 -9.01
CA VAL A 104 -22.09 3.86 -10.18
C VAL A 104 -22.71 3.32 -11.47
N HIS A 105 -23.53 2.27 -11.39
CA HIS A 105 -24.21 1.66 -12.53
C HIS A 105 -25.72 1.96 -12.57
N GLY A 106 -26.16 3.03 -11.91
CA GLY A 106 -27.56 3.45 -11.92
C GLY A 106 -28.45 2.75 -10.90
N GLY A 107 -27.88 2.18 -9.92
CA GLY A 107 -28.27 1.43 -8.76
C GLY A 107 -29.70 1.52 -8.20
N ARG A 108 -29.85 1.06 -6.95
CA ARG A 108 -31.14 1.00 -6.26
C ARG A 108 -31.05 1.63 -4.87
N GLU A 109 -31.89 2.61 -4.59
CA GLU A 109 -32.02 3.19 -3.25
C GLU A 109 -32.78 2.25 -2.32
N ILE A 110 -32.22 2.01 -1.13
CA ILE A 110 -32.83 1.27 -0.03
C ILE A 110 -32.68 2.02 1.30
N SER A 111 -33.50 1.70 2.29
CA SER A 111 -33.28 2.15 3.67
C SER A 111 -32.01 1.50 4.22
N PHE A 112 -31.19 2.28 4.92
CA PHE A 112 -29.93 1.81 5.52
C PHE A 112 -29.63 2.58 6.80
N ASP A 113 -29.79 1.92 7.93
CA ASP A 113 -29.44 2.49 9.22
C ASP A 113 -28.03 2.05 9.62
N VAL A 114 -27.08 2.96 9.60
CA VAL A 114 -25.66 2.67 9.93
C VAL A 114 -25.48 2.05 11.32
N THR A 115 -26.44 2.21 12.25
CA THR A 115 -26.33 1.64 13.59
C THR A 115 -26.75 0.17 13.66
N THR A 116 -27.58 -0.28 12.71
CA THR A 116 -28.10 -1.65 12.66
C THR A 116 -27.65 -2.43 11.44
N ASP A 117 -27.33 -1.73 10.34
CA ASP A 117 -26.96 -2.35 9.06
C ASP A 117 -25.44 -2.32 8.78
N LEU A 118 -24.66 -1.58 9.59
CA LEU A 118 -23.19 -1.62 9.56
C LEU A 118 -22.65 -1.93 10.97
N VAL A 119 -22.39 -3.20 11.25
CA VAL A 119 -22.08 -3.69 12.60
C VAL A 119 -20.61 -4.02 12.77
N LEU A 120 -19.97 -3.43 13.77
CA LEU A 120 -18.59 -3.71 14.16
C LEU A 120 -18.54 -4.63 15.37
N HIS A 121 -18.18 -5.89 15.16
CA HIS A 121 -18.03 -6.90 16.21
C HIS A 121 -16.66 -6.82 16.86
N ARG A 122 -16.50 -6.03 17.90
CA ARG A 122 -15.23 -5.78 18.58
C ARG A 122 -14.59 -6.99 19.25
N ASN A 123 -15.40 -7.99 19.65
CA ASN A 123 -14.98 -9.14 20.44
C ASN A 123 -15.27 -10.49 19.74
N ARG A 124 -15.60 -10.48 18.46
CA ARG A 124 -15.87 -11.69 17.66
C ARG A 124 -14.95 -11.72 16.46
N SER A 125 -14.34 -12.86 16.20
CA SER A 125 -13.50 -13.11 15.02
C SER A 125 -14.07 -14.27 14.22
N LEU A 126 -13.87 -14.22 12.89
CA LEU A 126 -14.14 -15.36 12.03
C LEU A 126 -12.93 -16.31 12.01
N PRO A 127 -13.14 -17.62 11.76
CA PRO A 127 -12.07 -18.62 11.95
C PRO A 127 -10.86 -18.45 11.05
N PHE A 128 -11.06 -18.01 9.79
CA PHE A 128 -10.01 -18.05 8.77
C PHE A 128 -8.98 -16.93 8.91
N HIS A 129 -9.42 -15.67 9.15
CA HIS A 129 -8.51 -14.52 9.23
C HIS A 129 -9.11 -13.44 10.15
N PRO A 130 -8.28 -12.67 10.90
CA PRO A 130 -8.77 -11.62 11.81
C PRO A 130 -9.48 -10.45 11.12
N ASN A 131 -9.31 -10.24 9.82
CA ASN A 131 -9.98 -9.19 9.06
C ASN A 131 -11.15 -9.76 8.25
N GLY A 132 -12.10 -10.38 8.94
CA GLY A 132 -13.31 -10.95 8.32
C GLY A 132 -14.46 -9.94 8.21
N MET A 133 -15.30 -10.10 7.17
CA MET A 133 -16.53 -9.35 6.98
C MET A 133 -17.58 -10.20 6.30
N THR A 134 -18.85 -10.00 6.67
CA THR A 134 -19.98 -10.68 6.06
C THR A 134 -20.98 -9.66 5.55
N PHE A 135 -21.44 -9.85 4.32
CA PHE A 135 -22.50 -9.05 3.71
C PHE A 135 -23.72 -9.94 3.49
N THR A 136 -24.87 -9.47 3.94
CA THR A 136 -26.15 -10.18 3.82
C THR A 136 -27.18 -9.29 3.15
N ALA A 137 -27.93 -9.83 2.19
CA ALA A 137 -29.04 -9.18 1.52
C ALA A 137 -30.35 -9.92 1.83
N TRP A 138 -31.44 -9.18 1.99
CA TRP A 138 -32.78 -9.70 2.27
C TRP A 138 -33.81 -9.24 1.23
N SER A 139 -34.81 -10.13 0.97
CA SER A 139 -36.10 -9.81 0.39
C SER A 139 -37.14 -9.91 1.51
N GLY A 140 -37.64 -8.77 2.00
CA GLY A 140 -38.49 -8.72 3.19
C GLY A 140 -37.81 -9.29 4.44
N GLN A 141 -38.22 -10.48 4.88
CA GLN A 141 -37.62 -11.17 6.04
C GLN A 141 -36.71 -12.36 5.65
N GLU A 142 -36.66 -12.70 4.38
CA GLU A 142 -35.88 -13.83 3.86
C GLU A 142 -34.46 -13.37 3.47
N VAL A 143 -33.44 -14.14 3.91
CA VAL A 143 -32.08 -13.94 3.45
C VAL A 143 -31.96 -14.53 2.04
N VAL A 144 -31.64 -13.67 1.07
CA VAL A 144 -31.50 -14.09 -0.33
C VAL A 144 -30.06 -14.29 -0.76
N VAL A 145 -29.12 -13.57 -0.15
CA VAL A 145 -27.67 -13.72 -0.39
C VAL A 145 -26.92 -13.45 0.92
N GLU A 146 -25.95 -14.32 1.25
CA GLU A 146 -24.97 -14.08 2.32
C GLU A 146 -23.59 -14.48 1.82
N ARG A 147 -22.60 -13.59 1.94
CA ARG A 147 -21.22 -13.82 1.50
C ARG A 147 -20.23 -13.32 2.54
N THR A 148 -19.20 -14.09 2.78
CA THR A 148 -18.13 -13.74 3.73
C THR A 148 -16.83 -13.51 2.99
N PHE A 149 -16.13 -12.44 3.34
CA PHE A 149 -14.87 -12.04 2.76
C PHE A 149 -13.81 -11.82 3.83
N TYR A 150 -12.54 -11.92 3.43
CA TYR A 150 -11.38 -11.64 4.28
C TYR A 150 -10.43 -10.69 3.58
N SER A 151 -10.03 -9.62 4.28
CA SER A 151 -9.00 -8.71 3.81
C SER A 151 -7.62 -9.16 4.32
N ILE A 152 -6.82 -9.76 3.46
CA ILE A 152 -5.56 -10.44 3.83
C ILE A 152 -4.30 -9.55 3.74
N GLY A 153 -4.46 -8.23 3.65
CA GLY A 153 -3.37 -7.25 3.51
C GLY A 153 -3.13 -6.83 2.05
N GLY A 154 -2.38 -5.75 1.84
CA GLY A 154 -2.09 -5.21 0.50
C GLY A 154 -3.32 -4.87 -0.35
N GLY A 155 -4.50 -4.71 0.27
CA GLY A 155 -5.77 -4.51 -0.44
C GLY A 155 -6.31 -5.76 -1.14
N PHE A 156 -5.79 -6.95 -0.84
CA PHE A 156 -6.33 -8.22 -1.33
C PHE A 156 -7.56 -8.65 -0.53
N VAL A 157 -8.52 -9.19 -1.24
CA VAL A 157 -9.74 -9.75 -0.67
C VAL A 157 -9.90 -11.18 -1.15
N VAL A 158 -10.28 -12.05 -0.22
CA VAL A 158 -10.57 -13.46 -0.49
C VAL A 158 -11.99 -13.74 -0.03
N GLU A 159 -12.78 -14.40 -0.85
CA GLU A 159 -14.11 -14.87 -0.47
C GLU A 159 -14.01 -16.24 0.21
N HIS A 160 -14.83 -16.43 1.23
CA HIS A 160 -14.99 -17.73 1.87
C HIS A 160 -15.76 -18.69 0.94
N GLY A 161 -15.06 -19.69 0.39
CA GLY A 161 -15.66 -20.75 -0.43
C GLY A 161 -16.00 -22.00 0.38
N GLU A 162 -16.60 -22.99 -0.27
CA GLU A 162 -16.91 -24.30 0.33
C GLU A 162 -15.63 -25.12 0.64
N ASP A 163 -14.51 -24.80 0.00
CA ASP A 163 -13.20 -25.40 0.28
C ASP A 163 -12.52 -24.69 1.47
N GLU A 164 -11.99 -25.47 2.41
CA GLU A 164 -11.32 -24.98 3.65
C GLU A 164 -10.11 -24.07 3.40
N HIS A 165 -9.68 -23.91 2.17
CA HIS A 165 -8.58 -23.02 1.76
C HIS A 165 -9.05 -22.07 0.64
N PRO A 166 -9.45 -20.83 0.97
CA PRO A 166 -9.79 -19.86 -0.04
C PRO A 166 -8.55 -19.57 -0.90
N ALA A 167 -8.62 -19.98 -2.14
CA ALA A 167 -7.58 -19.68 -3.12
C ALA A 167 -7.73 -18.22 -3.56
N ILE A 168 -6.65 -17.45 -3.48
CA ILE A 168 -6.56 -16.24 -4.29
C ILE A 168 -6.57 -16.73 -5.72
N VAL A 169 -7.69 -16.51 -6.43
CA VAL A 169 -7.77 -16.82 -7.87
C VAL A 169 -6.87 -15.80 -8.57
N ARG A 170 -5.66 -16.22 -8.86
CA ARG A 170 -4.72 -15.46 -9.70
C ARG A 170 -4.70 -16.15 -11.06
N ASP A 171 -4.70 -15.37 -12.13
CA ASP A 171 -4.35 -15.87 -13.45
C ASP A 171 -2.92 -16.40 -13.41
N SER A 172 -2.78 -17.72 -13.26
CA SER A 172 -1.51 -18.39 -13.08
C SER A 172 -0.92 -18.79 -14.43
N ALA A 173 -0.40 -17.81 -15.17
CA ALA A 173 0.46 -18.13 -16.29
C ALA A 173 1.86 -18.55 -15.77
N PRO A 174 2.48 -19.59 -16.33
CA PRO A 174 3.86 -19.91 -16.00
C PRO A 174 4.77 -18.78 -16.53
N VAL A 175 5.59 -18.22 -15.63
CA VAL A 175 6.55 -17.16 -16.01
C VAL A 175 7.88 -17.77 -16.46
N PRO A 176 8.62 -17.11 -17.38
CA PRO A 176 9.88 -17.63 -17.91
C PRO A 176 11.01 -17.67 -16.88
N TYR A 177 11.03 -16.75 -15.93
CA TYR A 177 12.10 -16.61 -14.93
C TYR A 177 11.52 -16.62 -13.51
N PRO A 178 10.99 -17.76 -13.03
CA PRO A 178 10.34 -17.84 -11.73
C PRO A 178 11.34 -17.66 -10.59
N PHE A 179 10.95 -16.90 -9.56
CA PHE A 179 11.71 -16.75 -8.33
C PHE A 179 10.74 -16.53 -7.14
N LYS A 180 11.16 -16.97 -5.96
CA LYS A 180 10.47 -16.74 -4.68
C LYS A 180 11.42 -16.22 -3.60
N THR A 181 12.71 -16.33 -3.84
CA THR A 181 13.76 -15.96 -2.91
C THR A 181 14.76 -15.03 -3.59
N GLY A 182 15.50 -14.26 -2.79
CA GLY A 182 16.59 -13.44 -3.31
C GLY A 182 17.66 -14.27 -3.98
N LYS A 183 17.93 -15.48 -3.46
CA LYS A 183 18.87 -16.41 -4.09
C LYS A 183 18.39 -16.84 -5.50
N GLU A 184 17.13 -17.27 -5.64
CA GLU A 184 16.57 -17.66 -6.94
C GLU A 184 16.58 -16.49 -7.94
N LEU A 185 16.24 -15.26 -7.49
CA LEU A 185 16.32 -14.07 -8.35
C LEU A 185 17.74 -13.82 -8.86
N LEU A 186 18.75 -13.94 -7.99
CA LEU A 186 20.15 -13.82 -8.37
C LEU A 186 20.62 -14.93 -9.34
N GLU A 187 20.13 -16.16 -9.17
CA GLU A 187 20.36 -17.27 -10.09
C GLU A 187 19.79 -16.95 -11.48
N GLN A 188 18.53 -16.45 -11.57
CA GLN A 188 17.97 -16.03 -12.85
C GLN A 188 18.81 -14.92 -13.50
N CYS A 189 19.18 -13.89 -12.74
CA CYS A 189 20.03 -12.82 -13.28
C CYS A 189 21.37 -13.32 -13.79
N SER A 190 22.00 -14.26 -13.09
CA SER A 190 23.32 -14.81 -13.45
C SER A 190 23.24 -15.73 -14.67
N ASP A 191 22.30 -16.68 -14.68
CA ASP A 191 22.17 -17.71 -15.70
C ASP A 191 21.80 -17.12 -17.06
N TYR A 192 20.95 -16.09 -17.06
CA TYR A 192 20.48 -15.43 -18.28
C TYR A 192 21.18 -14.10 -18.56
N ARG A 193 22.10 -13.64 -17.70
CA ARG A 193 22.83 -12.37 -17.82
C ARG A 193 21.91 -11.15 -17.90
N MET A 194 20.87 -11.16 -17.07
CA MET A 194 19.84 -10.13 -17.00
C MET A 194 19.97 -9.31 -15.71
N SER A 195 19.59 -8.06 -15.78
CA SER A 195 19.33 -7.23 -14.58
C SER A 195 18.02 -7.64 -13.90
N ILE A 196 17.81 -7.22 -12.67
CA ILE A 196 16.55 -7.49 -11.95
C ILE A 196 15.33 -6.90 -12.68
N PRO A 197 15.34 -5.64 -13.21
CA PRO A 197 14.24 -5.14 -14.01
C PRO A 197 13.96 -5.95 -15.28
N GLU A 198 14.98 -6.46 -15.96
CA GLU A 198 14.78 -7.29 -17.15
C GLU A 198 14.12 -8.63 -16.82
N VAL A 199 14.48 -9.25 -15.70
CA VAL A 199 13.81 -10.47 -15.20
C VAL A 199 12.33 -10.18 -14.85
N ALA A 200 12.07 -9.11 -14.11
CA ALA A 200 10.72 -8.71 -13.75
C ALA A 200 9.87 -8.35 -14.98
N MET A 201 10.40 -7.55 -15.91
CA MET A 201 9.73 -7.18 -17.16
C MET A 201 9.38 -8.42 -17.97
N ALA A 202 10.31 -9.35 -18.16
CA ALA A 202 10.07 -10.56 -18.94
C ALA A 202 9.01 -11.47 -18.30
N ASN A 203 8.91 -11.50 -16.98
CA ASN A 203 7.84 -12.21 -16.27
C ASN A 203 6.47 -11.53 -16.50
N GLU A 204 6.40 -10.20 -16.39
CA GLU A 204 5.17 -9.43 -16.67
C GLU A 204 4.69 -9.56 -18.11
N MET A 205 5.61 -9.65 -19.07
CA MET A 205 5.31 -9.81 -20.51
C MET A 205 4.57 -11.13 -20.82
N THR A 206 4.44 -12.04 -19.91
CA THR A 206 3.57 -13.22 -20.07
C THR A 206 2.08 -12.87 -20.03
N LEU A 207 1.73 -11.74 -19.45
CA LEU A 207 0.33 -11.30 -19.23
C LEU A 207 -0.01 -10.05 -20.06
N ARG A 208 0.97 -9.21 -20.42
CA ARG A 208 0.77 -7.88 -21.04
C ARG A 208 1.88 -7.57 -22.03
N ALA A 209 1.62 -6.64 -22.95
CA ALA A 209 2.68 -6.11 -23.81
C ALA A 209 3.64 -5.19 -23.02
N GLU A 210 4.89 -5.06 -23.45
CA GLU A 210 5.89 -4.22 -22.78
C GLU A 210 5.44 -2.76 -22.69
N GLU A 211 4.89 -2.21 -23.77
CA GLU A 211 4.36 -0.84 -23.77
C GLU A 211 3.26 -0.63 -22.75
N GLU A 212 2.40 -1.64 -22.56
CA GLU A 212 1.33 -1.60 -21.56
C GLU A 212 1.91 -1.63 -20.13
N ILE A 213 2.91 -2.49 -19.88
CA ILE A 213 3.58 -2.57 -18.58
C ILE A 213 4.24 -1.23 -18.25
N ARG A 214 4.99 -0.66 -19.19
CA ARG A 214 5.64 0.64 -19.02
C ARG A 214 4.61 1.73 -18.75
N GLY A 215 3.55 1.79 -19.54
CA GLY A 215 2.47 2.76 -19.36
C GLY A 215 1.83 2.66 -17.98
N GLN A 216 1.48 1.46 -17.53
CA GLN A 216 0.89 1.25 -16.20
C GLN A 216 1.85 1.61 -15.04
N LEU A 217 3.16 1.37 -15.17
CA LEU A 217 4.16 1.79 -14.18
C LEU A 217 4.30 3.32 -14.13
N LEU A 218 4.25 3.99 -15.27
CA LEU A 218 4.24 5.45 -15.34
C LEU A 218 2.94 6.05 -14.78
N ASP A 219 1.79 5.40 -15.00
CA ASP A 219 0.53 5.78 -14.35
C ASP A 219 0.60 5.67 -12.82
N ILE A 220 1.23 4.60 -12.31
CA ILE A 220 1.50 4.43 -10.88
C ILE A 220 2.37 5.58 -10.35
N TRP A 221 3.44 5.92 -11.10
CA TRP A 221 4.27 7.07 -10.77
C TRP A 221 3.49 8.38 -10.77
N ALA A 222 2.66 8.62 -11.76
CA ALA A 222 1.82 9.82 -11.82
C ALA A 222 0.91 9.96 -10.60
N VAL A 223 0.33 8.86 -10.11
CA VAL A 223 -0.45 8.86 -8.86
C VAL A 223 0.42 9.16 -7.64
N MET A 224 1.63 8.58 -7.56
CA MET A 224 2.58 8.85 -6.47
C MET A 224 2.98 10.32 -6.45
N HIS A 225 3.30 10.89 -7.62
CA HIS A 225 3.68 12.28 -7.77
C HIS A 225 2.54 13.23 -7.39
N ALA A 226 1.34 13.01 -7.93
CA ALA A 226 0.15 13.79 -7.59
C ALA A 226 -0.18 13.73 -6.08
N CYS A 227 0.05 12.60 -5.42
CA CYS A 227 -0.12 12.47 -3.98
C CYS A 227 0.86 13.37 -3.21
N VAL A 228 2.13 13.40 -3.63
CA VAL A 228 3.15 14.28 -3.03
C VAL A 228 2.80 15.75 -3.22
N GLU A 229 2.44 16.17 -4.44
CA GLU A 229 2.03 17.55 -4.74
C GLU A 229 0.84 17.98 -3.87
N ARG A 230 -0.16 17.11 -3.78
CA ARG A 230 -1.36 17.34 -2.96
C ARG A 230 -1.00 17.48 -1.47
N GLY A 231 -0.17 16.61 -0.92
CA GLY A 231 0.27 16.68 0.47
C GLY A 231 1.13 17.93 0.75
N CYS A 232 1.96 18.34 -0.19
CA CYS A 232 2.75 19.56 -0.12
C CYS A 232 1.92 20.86 -0.26
N SER A 233 0.68 20.77 -0.75
CA SER A 233 -0.23 21.93 -0.91
C SER A 233 -1.29 22.05 0.18
N ARG A 234 -1.49 21.03 1.02
CA ARG A 234 -2.57 20.98 2.01
C ARG A 234 -2.08 21.24 3.43
N ALA A 235 -2.72 22.19 4.10
CA ALA A 235 -2.57 22.47 5.52
C ALA A 235 -3.71 21.86 6.35
N GLY A 236 -3.64 22.02 7.65
CA GLY A 236 -4.73 21.67 8.57
C GLY A 236 -4.36 20.62 9.60
N VAL A 237 -5.37 19.94 10.12
CA VAL A 237 -5.28 18.90 11.15
C VAL A 237 -5.82 17.61 10.57
N LEU A 238 -5.12 16.50 10.82
CA LEU A 238 -5.53 15.18 10.39
C LEU A 238 -6.78 14.70 11.17
N PRO A 239 -7.67 13.91 10.54
CA PRO A 239 -8.88 13.41 11.18
C PRO A 239 -8.56 12.40 12.30
N GLY A 240 -9.56 12.04 13.12
CA GLY A 240 -9.46 10.95 14.10
C GLY A 240 -9.14 11.36 15.55
N GLY A 241 -9.09 12.67 15.86
CA GLY A 241 -9.07 13.15 17.25
C GLY A 241 -7.69 13.27 17.92
N LEU A 242 -6.59 12.87 17.29
CA LEU A 242 -5.22 13.09 17.82
C LEU A 242 -4.73 14.54 17.62
N HIS A 243 -5.46 15.34 16.84
CA HIS A 243 -5.11 16.73 16.54
C HIS A 243 -3.72 16.91 15.91
N VAL A 244 -3.24 15.92 15.16
CA VAL A 244 -1.96 15.98 14.46
C VAL A 244 -2.04 17.03 13.35
N ARG A 245 -1.15 18.01 13.40
CA ARG A 245 -1.06 19.06 12.37
C ARG A 245 -0.26 18.55 11.18
N ARG A 246 -0.73 18.85 9.98
CA ARG A 246 0.04 18.63 8.74
C ARG A 246 1.31 19.50 8.74
N ARG A 247 2.42 18.94 8.33
CA ARG A 247 3.76 19.58 8.34
C ARG A 247 4.34 19.73 6.94
N ALA A 248 3.97 18.84 6.02
CA ALA A 248 4.57 18.73 4.69
C ALA A 248 4.49 20.06 3.91
N MET A 249 3.32 20.71 3.87
CA MET A 249 3.16 21.99 3.15
C MET A 249 4.14 23.07 3.61
N LYS A 250 4.27 23.25 4.93
CA LYS A 250 5.17 24.27 5.47
C LYS A 250 6.63 23.94 5.16
N MET A 251 7.03 22.68 5.38
CA MET A 251 8.40 22.22 5.14
C MET A 251 8.77 22.33 3.65
N HIS A 252 7.86 21.98 2.75
CA HIS A 252 8.02 22.13 1.32
C HIS A 252 8.24 23.61 0.93
N HIS A 253 7.36 24.48 1.40
CA HIS A 253 7.48 25.93 1.14
C HIS A 253 8.84 26.49 1.63
N ASP A 254 9.28 26.09 2.82
CA ASP A 254 10.54 26.52 3.41
C ASP A 254 11.75 26.01 2.58
N LEU A 255 11.69 24.77 2.05
CA LEU A 255 12.74 24.22 1.18
C LEU A 255 12.82 24.93 -0.16
N VAL A 256 11.71 25.05 -0.88
CA VAL A 256 11.64 25.76 -2.17
C VAL A 256 12.12 27.20 -2.02
N THR A 257 11.72 27.86 -0.93
CA THR A 257 12.15 29.26 -0.66
C THR A 257 13.66 29.33 -0.44
N ARG A 258 14.24 28.41 0.33
CA ARG A 258 15.69 28.34 0.54
C ARG A 258 16.45 28.12 -0.77
N GLU A 259 16.06 27.17 -1.60
CA GLU A 259 16.69 26.93 -2.91
C GLU A 259 16.66 28.17 -3.81
N ARG A 260 15.53 28.92 -3.81
CA ARG A 260 15.40 30.15 -4.60
C ARG A 260 16.28 31.32 -4.09
N ILE A 261 16.44 31.45 -2.77
CA ILE A 261 17.23 32.55 -2.16
C ILE A 261 18.72 32.25 -2.26
N THR A 262 19.13 31.01 -2.21
CA THR A 262 20.55 30.60 -2.21
C THR A 262 20.84 29.55 -3.30
N PRO A 263 20.61 29.87 -4.59
CA PRO A 263 20.82 28.91 -5.66
C PRO A 263 22.28 28.43 -5.70
N GLY A 264 22.45 27.12 -5.79
CA GLY A 264 23.77 26.49 -5.89
C GLY A 264 24.61 26.45 -4.60
N LYS A 265 24.09 26.91 -3.47
CA LYS A 265 24.76 26.67 -2.18
C LYS A 265 24.43 25.29 -1.64
N PRO A 266 25.44 24.49 -1.27
CA PRO A 266 25.19 23.20 -0.63
C PRO A 266 24.42 23.41 0.69
N GLU A 267 23.23 22.82 0.80
CA GLU A 267 22.51 22.74 2.06
C GLU A 267 22.90 21.40 2.72
N PRO A 268 23.49 21.39 3.93
CA PRO A 268 23.98 20.16 4.56
C PRO A 268 22.93 19.04 4.72
N PHE A 269 21.67 19.40 4.88
CA PHE A 269 20.56 18.49 5.06
C PHE A 269 19.56 18.50 3.91
N GLY A 270 19.82 19.20 2.81
CA GLY A 270 18.86 19.46 1.75
C GLY A 270 18.20 18.19 1.20
N SER A 271 18.99 17.17 0.85
CA SER A 271 18.45 15.91 0.34
C SER A 271 17.67 15.11 1.40
N VAL A 272 18.07 15.20 2.67
CA VAL A 272 17.35 14.56 3.80
C VAL A 272 16.03 15.27 4.07
N ASP A 273 16.02 16.59 4.00
CA ASP A 273 14.82 17.41 4.16
C ASP A 273 13.81 17.12 3.04
N TRP A 274 14.26 17.01 1.78
CA TRP A 274 13.41 16.64 0.65
C TRP A 274 12.79 15.24 0.82
N LEU A 275 13.58 14.23 1.15
CA LEU A 275 13.08 12.88 1.46
C LEU A 275 12.02 12.91 2.56
N THR A 276 12.30 13.67 3.62
CA THR A 276 11.37 13.83 4.76
C THR A 276 10.06 14.44 4.31
N VAL A 277 10.11 15.55 3.56
CA VAL A 277 8.90 16.26 3.11
C VAL A 277 8.02 15.38 2.24
N TRP A 278 8.59 14.69 1.24
CA TRP A 278 7.83 13.83 0.33
C TRP A 278 7.19 12.63 1.07
N ALA A 279 7.93 12.02 2.00
CA ALA A 279 7.37 10.93 2.81
C ALA A 279 6.23 11.42 3.72
N LEU A 280 6.39 12.59 4.37
CA LEU A 280 5.33 13.21 5.16
C LEU A 280 4.11 13.54 4.30
N ALA A 281 4.31 14.14 3.13
CA ALA A 281 3.23 14.52 2.22
C ALA A 281 2.32 13.34 1.89
N VAL A 282 2.90 12.21 1.46
CA VAL A 282 2.14 11.00 1.16
C VAL A 282 1.43 10.45 2.40
N ASN A 283 2.10 10.40 3.56
CA ASN A 283 1.50 9.83 4.75
C ASN A 283 0.42 10.72 5.38
N GLU A 284 0.53 12.02 5.25
CA GLU A 284 -0.52 12.96 5.65
C GLU A 284 -1.74 12.86 4.74
N GLU A 285 -1.55 12.65 3.42
CA GLU A 285 -2.64 12.32 2.51
C GLU A 285 -3.25 10.95 2.83
N ASN A 286 -2.42 9.92 3.06
CA ASN A 286 -2.91 8.61 3.49
C ASN A 286 -3.77 8.71 4.76
N ALA A 287 -3.28 9.39 5.78
CA ALA A 287 -4.00 9.57 7.05
C ALA A 287 -5.33 10.33 6.90
N ALA A 288 -5.44 11.17 5.88
CA ALA A 288 -6.64 11.95 5.57
C ALA A 288 -7.62 11.24 4.63
N GLY A 289 -7.37 9.99 4.24
CA GLY A 289 -8.22 9.25 3.30
C GLY A 289 -7.98 9.63 1.83
N GLY A 290 -6.86 10.30 1.54
CA GLY A 290 -6.48 10.69 0.17
C GLY A 290 -6.08 9.51 -0.70
N ARG A 291 -5.94 9.76 -2.00
CA ARG A 291 -5.46 8.79 -2.98
C ARG A 291 -3.98 8.56 -2.81
N ILE A 292 -3.59 7.30 -2.75
CA ILE A 292 -2.20 6.85 -2.60
C ILE A 292 -1.94 5.62 -3.47
N VAL A 293 -0.67 5.27 -3.61
CA VAL A 293 -0.27 3.93 -4.05
C VAL A 293 0.13 3.11 -2.83
N THR A 294 -0.51 1.98 -2.64
CA THR A 294 -0.10 0.98 -1.65
C THR A 294 1.28 0.42 -2.06
N ALA A 295 2.30 0.47 -1.18
CA ALA A 295 3.68 0.12 -1.53
C ALA A 295 4.52 -0.34 -0.31
N PRO A 296 4.48 -1.59 0.15
CA PRO A 296 3.51 -2.63 -0.14
C PRO A 296 2.20 -2.49 0.67
N THR A 297 2.16 -1.59 1.66
CA THR A 297 0.98 -1.27 2.48
C THR A 297 0.72 0.22 2.51
N ASN A 298 -0.48 0.64 2.91
CA ASN A 298 -0.80 2.05 3.08
C ASN A 298 0.01 2.70 4.22
N GLY A 299 0.28 1.94 5.29
CA GLY A 299 1.07 2.43 6.43
C GLY A 299 2.51 2.82 6.05
N ALA A 300 3.04 2.24 4.98
CA ALA A 300 4.39 2.48 4.46
C ALA A 300 4.42 3.19 3.10
N ALA A 301 3.29 3.72 2.64
CA ALA A 301 3.11 4.25 1.29
C ALA A 301 4.01 5.46 0.95
N GLY A 302 4.60 6.13 1.93
CA GLY A 302 5.44 7.31 1.71
C GLY A 302 6.89 7.00 1.31
N ILE A 303 7.39 5.79 1.57
CA ILE A 303 8.82 5.48 1.39
C ILE A 303 9.19 5.37 -0.09
N ILE A 304 8.48 4.54 -0.86
CA ILE A 304 8.75 4.33 -2.28
C ILE A 304 8.63 5.64 -3.08
N PRO A 305 7.52 6.42 -2.97
CA PRO A 305 7.42 7.68 -3.69
C PRO A 305 8.50 8.69 -3.30
N SER A 306 8.83 8.79 -2.01
CA SER A 306 9.87 9.71 -1.54
C SER A 306 11.24 9.37 -2.15
N CYS A 307 11.62 8.10 -2.15
CA CYS A 307 12.88 7.64 -2.72
C CYS A 307 12.89 7.77 -4.26
N LEU A 308 11.77 7.55 -4.94
CA LEU A 308 11.68 7.75 -6.38
C LEU A 308 11.77 9.25 -6.75
N HIS A 309 11.11 10.15 -5.99
CA HIS A 309 11.31 11.60 -6.14
C HIS A 309 12.77 12.00 -5.93
N PHE A 310 13.45 11.39 -4.96
CA PHE A 310 14.88 11.59 -4.75
C PHE A 310 15.69 11.15 -5.98
N ALA A 311 15.40 9.99 -6.54
CA ALA A 311 16.08 9.51 -7.74
C ALA A 311 15.86 10.45 -8.94
N VAL A 312 14.62 10.86 -9.19
CA VAL A 312 14.28 11.81 -10.26
C VAL A 312 14.96 13.16 -10.06
N LYS A 313 14.87 13.75 -8.86
CA LYS A 313 15.45 15.09 -8.60
C LYS A 313 16.98 15.10 -8.61
N PHE A 314 17.63 14.09 -8.04
CA PHE A 314 19.07 14.14 -7.78
C PHE A 314 19.93 13.22 -8.65
N LEU A 315 19.32 12.21 -9.30
CA LEU A 315 20.07 11.25 -10.12
C LEU A 315 19.74 11.38 -11.61
N SER A 316 18.61 12.02 -11.99
CA SER A 316 18.25 12.29 -13.38
C SER A 316 18.64 13.71 -13.77
N PRO A 317 19.59 13.93 -14.69
CA PRO A 317 20.02 15.26 -15.07
C PRO A 317 18.91 16.03 -15.79
N GLY A 318 18.60 17.23 -15.30
CA GLY A 318 17.69 18.17 -15.95
C GLY A 318 16.22 18.03 -15.60
N SER A 319 15.85 17.14 -14.67
CA SER A 319 14.50 17.07 -14.15
C SER A 319 14.20 18.27 -13.23
N ASP A 320 13.05 18.92 -13.41
CA ASP A 320 12.54 19.97 -12.52
C ASP A 320 11.19 19.53 -11.91
N ILE A 321 11.25 18.47 -11.12
CA ILE A 321 10.08 17.82 -10.52
C ILE A 321 9.30 18.74 -9.56
N ASP A 322 9.94 19.81 -9.06
CA ASP A 322 9.34 20.74 -8.10
C ASP A 322 8.89 22.08 -8.76
N SER A 323 8.93 22.17 -10.09
CA SER A 323 8.54 23.41 -10.79
C SER A 323 7.09 23.81 -10.60
N GLY A 324 6.22 22.85 -10.25
CA GLY A 324 4.77 23.06 -10.16
C GLY A 324 4.13 23.44 -11.50
N THR A 325 4.85 23.26 -12.62
CA THR A 325 4.37 23.57 -13.96
C THR A 325 3.73 22.32 -14.56
N PRO A 326 2.40 22.31 -14.84
CA PRO A 326 1.76 21.17 -15.48
C PRO A 326 2.42 20.86 -16.85
N GLY A 327 2.81 19.60 -17.06
CA GLY A 327 3.40 19.14 -18.31
C GLY A 327 4.93 19.29 -18.42
N VAL A 328 5.62 19.66 -17.34
CA VAL A 328 7.08 19.52 -17.25
C VAL A 328 7.42 18.04 -17.09
N ASP A 329 8.51 17.63 -17.74
CA ASP A 329 9.05 16.28 -17.70
C ASP A 329 9.26 15.83 -16.23
N THR A 330 8.44 14.87 -15.78
CA THR A 330 8.46 14.36 -14.41
C THR A 330 9.58 13.36 -14.16
N GLY A 331 10.53 13.22 -15.10
CA GLY A 331 11.71 12.40 -14.99
C GLY A 331 11.97 11.52 -16.21
N ASP A 332 13.08 10.79 -16.15
CA ASP A 332 13.45 9.78 -17.13
C ASP A 332 12.55 8.55 -16.96
N ASP A 333 11.71 8.25 -17.96
CA ASP A 333 10.79 7.11 -17.94
C ASP A 333 11.51 5.79 -17.68
N ASP A 334 12.72 5.62 -18.24
CA ASP A 334 13.51 4.41 -18.00
C ASP A 334 13.99 4.31 -16.56
N LEU A 335 14.38 5.41 -15.94
CA LEU A 335 14.74 5.45 -14.53
C LEU A 335 13.54 5.03 -13.66
N ILE A 336 12.36 5.60 -13.92
CA ILE A 336 11.12 5.34 -13.16
C ILE A 336 10.73 3.87 -13.28
N VAL A 337 10.67 3.36 -14.52
CA VAL A 337 10.29 1.96 -14.81
C VAL A 337 11.27 0.98 -14.16
N ASN A 338 12.58 1.19 -14.33
CA ASN A 338 13.59 0.32 -13.74
C ASN A 338 13.58 0.36 -12.21
N TYR A 339 13.35 1.53 -11.61
CA TYR A 339 13.20 1.65 -10.18
C TYR A 339 12.01 0.82 -9.65
N LEU A 340 10.83 0.99 -10.27
CA LEU A 340 9.61 0.30 -9.85
C LEU A 340 9.69 -1.21 -10.08
N LEU A 341 10.28 -1.67 -11.19
CA LEU A 341 10.49 -3.10 -11.47
C LEU A 341 11.44 -3.73 -10.44
N ALA A 342 12.56 -3.09 -10.12
CA ALA A 342 13.50 -3.61 -9.12
C ALA A 342 12.90 -3.62 -7.72
N ALA A 343 12.21 -2.55 -7.32
CA ALA A 343 11.50 -2.47 -6.04
C ALA A 343 10.36 -3.49 -5.97
N GLY A 344 9.61 -3.66 -7.07
CA GLY A 344 8.52 -4.62 -7.20
C GLY A 344 9.01 -6.06 -7.06
N ALA A 345 10.09 -6.44 -7.77
CA ALA A 345 10.66 -7.79 -7.68
C ALA A 345 11.05 -8.17 -6.23
N VAL A 346 11.62 -7.22 -5.46
CA VAL A 346 11.88 -7.42 -4.04
C VAL A 346 10.57 -7.56 -3.25
N GLY A 347 9.55 -6.75 -3.55
CA GLY A 347 8.22 -6.84 -2.94
C GLY A 347 7.54 -8.19 -3.19
N GLU A 348 7.69 -8.75 -4.40
CA GLU A 348 7.18 -10.09 -4.75
C GLU A 348 7.82 -11.18 -3.89
N ILE A 349 9.14 -11.12 -3.63
CA ILE A 349 9.83 -12.06 -2.74
C ILE A 349 9.21 -12.03 -1.35
N TYR A 350 8.98 -10.83 -0.78
CA TYR A 350 8.37 -10.70 0.54
C TYR A 350 6.94 -11.25 0.58
N GLN A 351 6.16 -10.98 -0.46
CA GLN A 351 4.78 -11.46 -0.51
C GLN A 351 4.68 -12.99 -0.67
N GLN A 352 5.64 -13.60 -1.36
CA GLN A 352 5.64 -15.05 -1.58
C GLN A 352 6.28 -15.85 -0.45
N SER A 353 7.31 -15.33 0.20
CA SER A 353 8.18 -16.08 1.13
C SER A 353 8.18 -15.56 2.56
N ALA A 354 7.48 -14.44 2.83
CA ALA A 354 7.31 -13.87 4.17
C ALA A 354 5.90 -13.33 4.35
N SER A 355 5.74 -12.18 5.02
CA SER A 355 4.49 -11.43 5.11
C SER A 355 4.75 -9.94 4.97
N ILE A 356 3.81 -9.24 4.34
CA ILE A 356 3.74 -7.79 4.25
C ILE A 356 2.63 -7.21 5.13
N SER A 357 2.05 -8.01 6.01
CA SER A 357 0.95 -7.62 6.88
C SER A 357 1.46 -7.09 8.23
N GLY A 358 1.18 -5.83 8.55
CA GLY A 358 1.50 -5.26 9.86
C GLY A 358 0.83 -6.00 11.02
N ALA A 359 -0.32 -6.64 10.78
CA ALA A 359 -1.02 -7.45 11.77
C ALA A 359 -0.27 -8.77 12.10
N GLU A 360 0.48 -9.31 11.14
CA GLU A 360 1.23 -10.55 11.30
C GLU A 360 2.67 -10.32 11.75
N VAL A 361 3.33 -9.33 11.16
CA VAL A 361 4.77 -9.15 11.33
C VAL A 361 5.17 -7.77 11.88
N GLY A 362 4.21 -6.92 12.24
CA GLY A 362 4.50 -5.57 12.72
C GLY A 362 4.96 -4.62 11.62
N CYS A 363 5.41 -3.41 12.01
CA CYS A 363 5.92 -2.42 11.06
C CYS A 363 7.24 -2.82 10.39
N GLN A 364 7.96 -3.82 10.90
CA GLN A 364 9.11 -4.38 10.18
C GLN A 364 8.68 -4.98 8.82
N GLY A 365 7.47 -5.58 8.72
CA GLY A 365 6.90 -6.09 7.48
C GLY A 365 6.22 -5.03 6.60
N GLU A 366 6.03 -3.81 7.09
CA GLU A 366 5.47 -2.70 6.32
C GLU A 366 6.58 -1.69 5.97
N VAL A 367 7.03 -0.91 6.95
CA VAL A 367 8.08 0.12 6.80
C VAL A 367 9.42 -0.50 6.43
N GLY A 368 9.78 -1.64 7.06
CA GLY A 368 11.03 -2.34 6.76
C GLY A 368 11.04 -2.92 5.35
N VAL A 369 9.94 -3.54 4.92
CA VAL A 369 9.81 -4.06 3.55
C VAL A 369 9.82 -2.91 2.53
N ALA A 370 9.05 -1.82 2.75
CA ALA A 370 9.09 -0.67 1.86
C ALA A 370 10.48 -0.03 1.76
N CYS A 371 11.23 0.05 2.88
CA CYS A 371 12.61 0.51 2.89
C CYS A 371 13.52 -0.42 2.08
N SER A 372 13.38 -1.73 2.24
CA SER A 372 14.11 -2.76 1.47
C SER A 372 13.86 -2.62 -0.04
N MET A 373 12.59 -2.51 -0.44
CA MET A 373 12.17 -2.30 -1.82
C MET A 373 12.74 -0.99 -2.40
N ALA A 374 12.63 0.11 -1.64
CA ALA A 374 13.15 1.42 -2.07
C ALA A 374 14.66 1.42 -2.21
N ALA A 375 15.38 0.75 -1.30
CA ALA A 375 16.83 0.61 -1.37
C ALA A 375 17.26 -0.18 -2.61
N ALA A 376 16.53 -1.26 -2.95
CA ALA A 376 16.75 -2.02 -4.18
C ALA A 376 16.54 -1.17 -5.43
N GLY A 377 15.40 -0.45 -5.51
CA GLY A 377 15.11 0.45 -6.62
C GLY A 377 16.18 1.53 -6.80
N LEU A 378 16.63 2.15 -5.70
CA LEU A 378 17.71 3.14 -5.72
C LEU A 378 19.04 2.53 -6.20
N ALA A 379 19.45 1.39 -5.63
CA ALA A 379 20.69 0.72 -6.04
C ALA A 379 20.66 0.35 -7.52
N GLN A 380 19.52 -0.10 -8.04
CA GLN A 380 19.34 -0.41 -9.46
C GLN A 380 19.57 0.81 -10.34
N VAL A 381 18.90 1.94 -10.05
CA VAL A 381 19.03 3.16 -10.89
C VAL A 381 20.36 3.89 -10.69
N MET A 382 21.09 3.56 -9.64
CA MET A 382 22.50 3.99 -9.46
C MET A 382 23.50 3.10 -10.22
N GLY A 383 23.03 2.11 -11.01
CA GLY A 383 23.88 1.21 -11.79
C GLY A 383 24.43 0.01 -11.01
N GLY A 384 23.77 -0.38 -9.91
CA GLY A 384 24.15 -1.52 -9.10
C GLY A 384 24.02 -2.86 -9.83
N THR A 385 24.95 -3.78 -9.56
CA THR A 385 24.81 -5.17 -9.96
C THR A 385 23.65 -5.85 -9.24
N PRO A 386 23.05 -6.94 -9.77
CA PRO A 386 22.00 -7.66 -9.06
C PRO A 386 22.34 -8.03 -7.61
N THR A 387 23.60 -8.38 -7.33
CA THR A 387 24.08 -8.67 -5.97
C THR A 387 24.08 -7.43 -5.08
N GLN A 388 24.50 -6.27 -5.59
CA GLN A 388 24.44 -5.00 -4.85
C GLN A 388 22.98 -4.57 -4.60
N VAL A 389 22.08 -4.78 -5.55
CA VAL A 389 20.65 -4.48 -5.39
C VAL A 389 20.04 -5.35 -4.28
N CYS A 390 20.30 -6.66 -4.27
CA CYS A 390 19.85 -7.55 -3.18
C CYS A 390 20.49 -7.20 -1.83
N ASN A 391 21.76 -6.75 -1.82
CA ASN A 391 22.42 -6.30 -0.60
C ASN A 391 21.80 -4.99 -0.06
N ALA A 392 21.46 -4.04 -0.94
CA ALA A 392 20.72 -2.84 -0.54
C ALA A 392 19.38 -3.19 0.10
N ALA A 393 18.65 -4.15 -0.49
CA ALA A 393 17.39 -4.64 0.06
C ALA A 393 17.56 -5.27 1.45
N GLU A 394 18.58 -6.09 1.63
CA GLU A 394 18.91 -6.74 2.89
C GLU A 394 19.21 -5.70 3.98
N ILE A 395 20.15 -4.74 3.71
CA ILE A 395 20.51 -3.66 4.65
C ILE A 395 19.27 -2.83 5.01
N GLY A 396 18.41 -2.56 4.05
CA GLY A 396 17.17 -1.82 4.28
C GLY A 396 16.23 -2.51 5.26
N LEU A 397 16.09 -3.85 5.19
CA LEU A 397 15.24 -4.61 6.10
C LEU A 397 15.89 -4.80 7.48
N GLU A 398 17.18 -5.18 7.54
CA GLU A 398 17.83 -5.53 8.81
C GLU A 398 17.72 -4.40 9.85
N HIS A 399 17.80 -3.15 9.40
CA HIS A 399 17.70 -1.95 10.24
C HIS A 399 16.27 -1.63 10.71
N HIS A 400 15.29 -2.45 10.34
CA HIS A 400 13.91 -2.36 10.80
C HIS A 400 13.44 -3.57 11.62
N LEU A 401 14.30 -4.56 11.84
CA LEU A 401 13.96 -5.72 12.64
C LEU A 401 13.55 -5.30 14.06
N GLY A 402 12.45 -5.90 14.55
CA GLY A 402 11.87 -5.59 15.85
C GLY A 402 10.93 -4.39 15.88
N LEU A 403 10.68 -3.72 14.75
CA LEU A 403 9.76 -2.58 14.69
C LEU A 403 8.31 -3.06 14.83
N THR A 404 7.68 -2.70 15.94
CA THR A 404 6.30 -3.09 16.29
C THR A 404 5.26 -2.28 15.52
N CYS A 405 4.01 -2.78 15.42
CA CYS A 405 2.87 -2.02 14.91
C CYS A 405 2.04 -1.52 16.10
N ASP A 406 2.22 -0.27 16.47
CA ASP A 406 1.69 0.35 17.68
C ASP A 406 1.19 1.80 17.46
N PRO A 407 0.33 2.03 16.45
CA PRO A 407 -0.17 3.37 16.17
C PRO A 407 -1.02 3.91 17.31
N VAL A 408 -0.77 5.16 17.71
CA VAL A 408 -1.51 5.82 18.80
C VAL A 408 -2.98 5.92 18.44
N GLY A 409 -3.83 5.44 19.32
CA GLY A 409 -5.29 5.43 19.10
C GLY A 409 -5.73 4.55 17.92
N GLY A 410 -4.88 3.68 17.43
CA GLY A 410 -5.14 2.87 16.23
C GLY A 410 -5.11 3.66 14.92
N LEU A 411 -4.69 4.93 14.94
CA LEU A 411 -4.67 5.80 13.77
C LEU A 411 -3.31 5.73 13.06
N VAL A 412 -3.32 5.58 11.74
CA VAL A 412 -2.11 5.54 10.89
C VAL A 412 -1.51 6.96 10.78
N GLN A 413 -1.13 7.54 11.91
CA GLN A 413 -0.59 8.89 12.05
C GLN A 413 0.71 8.89 12.84
N ILE A 414 0.65 8.65 14.14
CA ILE A 414 1.82 8.61 15.01
C ILE A 414 2.00 7.18 15.53
N PRO A 415 3.17 6.57 15.36
CA PRO A 415 4.41 7.11 14.74
C PRO A 415 4.55 6.86 13.23
N CYS A 416 3.51 6.42 12.53
CA CYS A 416 3.59 5.96 11.14
C CYS A 416 4.19 7.01 10.19
N ILE A 417 3.77 8.27 10.31
CA ILE A 417 4.24 9.37 9.45
C ILE A 417 5.75 9.55 9.58
N GLU A 418 6.27 9.62 10.81
CA GLU A 418 7.70 9.78 11.06
C GLU A 418 8.50 8.54 10.65
N ARG A 419 7.96 7.32 10.85
CA ARG A 419 8.59 6.07 10.42
C ARG A 419 8.83 6.02 8.91
N ASN A 420 7.92 6.58 8.11
CA ASN A 420 8.10 6.64 6.66
C ASN A 420 9.25 7.59 6.28
N ALA A 421 9.33 8.77 6.88
CA ALA A 421 10.43 9.70 6.64
C ALA A 421 11.80 9.08 6.98
N LEU A 422 11.90 8.44 8.15
CA LEU A 422 13.13 7.74 8.55
C LEU A 422 13.41 6.51 7.68
N GLY A 423 12.38 5.78 7.24
CA GLY A 423 12.50 4.65 6.32
C GLY A 423 13.07 5.07 4.96
N ALA A 424 12.62 6.19 4.40
CA ALA A 424 13.13 6.74 3.16
C ALA A 424 14.61 7.13 3.26
N ILE A 425 15.02 7.80 4.35
CA ILE A 425 16.42 8.15 4.60
C ILE A 425 17.29 6.90 4.73
N LYS A 426 16.81 5.88 5.45
CA LYS A 426 17.51 4.60 5.59
C LYS A 426 17.66 3.89 4.23
N ALA A 427 16.64 3.93 3.35
CA ALA A 427 16.70 3.33 2.03
C ALA A 427 17.82 3.94 1.18
N VAL A 428 17.95 5.27 1.15
CA VAL A 428 19.05 5.96 0.45
C VAL A 428 20.40 5.56 1.05
N THR A 429 20.50 5.47 2.38
CA THR A 429 21.73 5.07 3.05
C THR A 429 22.08 3.61 2.74
N ALA A 430 21.10 2.70 2.76
CA ALA A 430 21.28 1.29 2.44
C ALA A 430 21.77 1.09 1.00
N ALA A 431 21.14 1.77 0.03
CA ALA A 431 21.58 1.74 -1.35
C ALA A 431 23.04 2.21 -1.50
N ARG A 432 23.39 3.34 -0.88
CA ARG A 432 24.76 3.87 -0.94
C ARG A 432 25.79 2.95 -0.30
N LEU A 433 25.46 2.29 0.82
CA LEU A 433 26.35 1.32 1.46
C LEU A 433 26.57 0.11 0.55
N ALA A 434 25.52 -0.44 -0.03
CA ALA A 434 25.63 -1.57 -0.95
C ALA A 434 26.44 -1.20 -2.21
N MET A 435 26.24 -0.01 -2.77
CA MET A 435 27.00 0.49 -3.93
C MET A 435 28.47 0.75 -3.64
N ALA A 436 28.84 1.01 -2.40
CA ALA A 436 30.25 1.15 -2.00
C ALA A 436 30.97 -0.21 -1.86
N GLY A 437 30.24 -1.32 -1.75
CA GLY A 437 30.75 -2.68 -1.68
C GLY A 437 30.82 -3.34 -3.06
N ASP A 438 31.34 -4.56 -3.11
CA ASP A 438 31.44 -5.39 -4.31
C ASP A 438 30.23 -6.34 -4.49
N GLY A 439 29.21 -6.23 -3.65
CA GLY A 439 28.02 -7.10 -3.60
C GLY A 439 28.25 -8.40 -2.82
N SER A 440 29.43 -8.66 -2.27
CA SER A 440 29.64 -9.76 -1.34
C SER A 440 28.99 -9.42 0.00
N GLN A 441 28.09 -10.28 0.47
CA GLN A 441 27.38 -10.09 1.74
C GLN A 441 27.41 -11.39 2.55
N ILE A 442 27.56 -11.24 3.88
CA ILE A 442 27.57 -12.39 4.80
C ILE A 442 26.13 -12.82 5.11
N VAL A 443 25.24 -11.86 5.30
CA VAL A 443 23.80 -12.09 5.50
C VAL A 443 23.06 -11.82 4.20
N SER A 444 22.31 -12.81 3.72
CA SER A 444 21.50 -12.65 2.50
C SER A 444 20.13 -12.05 2.81
N LEU A 445 19.47 -11.51 1.78
CA LEU A 445 18.07 -11.06 1.87
C LEU A 445 17.17 -12.15 2.45
N ASP A 446 17.34 -13.41 2.02
CA ASP A 446 16.55 -14.54 2.51
C ASP A 446 16.77 -14.83 4.00
N GLN A 447 17.98 -14.61 4.49
CA GLN A 447 18.30 -14.81 5.93
C GLN A 447 17.66 -13.72 6.79
N VAL A 448 17.73 -12.46 6.37
CA VAL A 448 17.11 -11.35 7.13
C VAL A 448 15.58 -11.47 7.12
N MET A 449 14.98 -11.94 6.03
CA MET A 449 13.54 -12.23 5.97
C MET A 449 13.13 -13.33 6.96
N LYS A 450 13.89 -14.42 7.04
CA LYS A 450 13.68 -15.47 8.06
C LYS A 450 13.79 -14.93 9.46
N THR A 451 14.76 -14.03 9.71
CA THR A 451 14.93 -13.36 11.01
C THR A 451 13.71 -12.49 11.33
N MET A 452 13.19 -11.73 10.35
CA MET A 452 11.97 -10.94 10.52
C MET A 452 10.78 -11.82 10.96
N MET A 453 10.57 -12.96 10.31
CA MET A 453 9.50 -13.90 10.67
C MET A 453 9.70 -14.48 12.08
N ALA A 454 10.93 -14.83 12.45
CA ALA A 454 11.25 -15.34 13.78
C ALA A 454 11.03 -14.28 14.88
N VAL A 455 11.42 -13.01 14.63
CA VAL A 455 11.18 -11.88 15.54
C VAL A 455 9.67 -11.67 15.71
N SER A 456 8.89 -11.71 14.64
CA SER A 456 7.43 -11.56 14.69
C SER A 456 6.78 -12.66 15.53
N TYR A 457 7.18 -13.91 15.34
CA TYR A 457 6.68 -15.02 16.14
C TYR A 457 6.97 -14.80 17.63
N THR A 458 8.19 -14.40 17.98
CA THR A 458 8.60 -14.17 19.37
C THR A 458 7.79 -13.03 20.02
N HIS A 459 7.57 -11.92 19.32
CA HIS A 459 6.86 -10.77 19.87
C HIS A 459 5.35 -10.95 19.95
N LEU A 460 4.73 -11.65 19.00
CA LEU A 460 3.29 -11.82 18.94
C LEU A 460 2.77 -13.01 19.78
N THR A 461 3.59 -14.04 20.00
CA THR A 461 3.19 -15.26 20.72
C THR A 461 3.54 -15.26 22.22
N LEU A 462 4.48 -14.40 22.64
CA LEU A 462 4.70 -14.23 24.07
C LEU A 462 3.47 -13.60 24.71
N PRO A 463 2.92 -14.20 25.81
CA PRO A 463 1.85 -13.56 26.54
C PRO A 463 2.39 -12.24 27.09
N THR A 464 2.08 -11.14 26.45
CA THR A 464 2.27 -9.81 27.00
C THR A 464 1.44 -9.75 28.26
N LYS A 465 2.04 -10.03 29.42
CA LYS A 465 1.45 -9.59 30.69
C LYS A 465 1.22 -8.10 30.52
N ARG A 466 -0.05 -7.69 30.56
CA ARG A 466 -0.42 -6.29 30.67
C ARG A 466 0.40 -5.74 31.85
N ILE A 467 1.44 -4.99 31.58
CA ILE A 467 2.03 -4.08 32.55
C ILE A 467 1.08 -2.88 32.50
N VAL A 468 0.28 -2.76 33.52
CA VAL A 468 -0.59 -1.62 33.77
C VAL A 468 0.26 -0.40 34.08
#